data_7ee2bb139b4d8dc06c64062689bf7632
#
_entry.id   7ee2bb139b4d8dc06c64062689bf7632
#
_cell.length_a   1.000
_cell.length_b   1.000
_cell.length_c   1.000
_cell.angle_alpha   90.00
_cell.angle_beta   90.00
_cell.angle_gamma   90.00
#
_symmetry.space_group_name_H-M   'P 1'
#
loop_
_entity.id
_entity.type
_entity.pdbx_description
1 polymer ?
#
loop_
_entity_poly.entity_id
_entity_poly.type
_entity_poly.pdbx_seq_one_letter_code
_entity_poly.pdbx_strand_id
1 'polypeptide(L)'
;MAHLLINHYLCPLLYLVKTMIDKDNFKQLLKKIGFTEEHKNVFTKSFGSLAECVMTVDWNKGELIYPTAVKINDKTTCNFEKPENFVVFECVHRLLEKGYRSEHIELEKRWNLGHDAKGGKADVCVYDENGKNMLLIIECKTAGKEYDKALKILKEDGGQLFSYWQQERST
;
A
#
# COMPACT_ATOMS: atom_id res chain seq x y z
N MET A 1 6.20 -6.41 -18.14
CA MET A 1 5.42 -7.58 -17.64
C MET A 1 4.98 -7.22 -16.24
N ALA A 2 3.73 -6.75 -16.07
CA ALA A 2 3.22 -6.37 -14.77
C ALA A 2 2.94 -7.64 -13.95
N HIS A 3 3.66 -7.84 -12.85
CA HIS A 3 3.38 -8.92 -11.92
C HIS A 3 2.27 -8.52 -10.95
N LEU A 4 1.18 -9.25 -11.03
CA LEU A 4 0.07 -9.17 -10.11
C LEU A 4 0.53 -9.74 -8.75
N LEU A 5 0.88 -8.87 -7.80
CA LEU A 5 1.19 -9.30 -6.43
C LEU A 5 -0.10 -9.42 -5.62
N ILE A 6 -0.79 -10.54 -5.82
CA ILE A 6 -1.84 -10.96 -4.90
C ILE A 6 -1.17 -11.52 -3.65
N ASN A 7 -1.71 -11.20 -2.52
CA ASN A 7 -1.28 -11.45 -1.13
C ASN A 7 -0.74 -12.87 -0.78
N HIS A 8 -0.62 -13.78 -1.76
CA HIS A 8 -0.21 -15.18 -1.52
C HIS A 8 1.31 -15.39 -1.53
N TYR A 9 2.11 -14.45 -2.06
CA TYR A 9 3.56 -14.63 -2.22
C TYR A 9 4.43 -13.72 -1.35
N LEU A 10 3.84 -12.79 -0.59
CA LEU A 10 4.63 -11.76 0.10
C LEU A 10 5.06 -12.10 1.52
N CYS A 11 4.56 -13.16 2.16
CA CYS A 11 5.08 -13.50 3.50
C CYS A 11 4.77 -14.89 4.03
N PRO A 12 5.79 -15.68 4.38
CA PRO A 12 5.64 -16.81 5.30
C PRO A 12 5.18 -16.38 6.72
N LEU A 13 5.42 -15.11 7.10
CA LEU A 13 5.00 -14.58 8.41
C LEU A 13 3.50 -14.25 8.47
N LEU A 14 2.84 -13.96 7.36
CA LEU A 14 1.37 -13.75 7.33
C LEU A 14 0.59 -15.06 7.49
N TYR A 15 1.22 -16.19 7.28
CA TYR A 15 0.58 -17.49 7.55
C TYR A 15 0.36 -17.75 9.05
N LEU A 16 1.03 -17.01 9.92
CA LEU A 16 0.88 -17.11 11.38
C LEU A 16 -0.17 -16.17 11.98
N VAL A 17 -0.69 -15.21 11.21
CA VAL A 17 -1.72 -14.30 11.70
C VAL A 17 -2.94 -14.40 10.80
N LYS A 18 -3.81 -15.35 11.11
CA LYS A 18 -5.19 -15.44 10.57
C LYS A 18 -6.08 -14.26 11.02
N THR A 19 -5.48 -13.21 11.55
CA THR A 19 -6.15 -12.02 12.05
C THR A 19 -6.02 -10.92 11.01
N MET A 20 -7.16 -10.39 10.61
CA MET A 20 -7.27 -9.18 9.84
C MET A 20 -6.43 -8.08 10.50
N ILE A 21 -5.64 -7.32 9.72
CA ILE A 21 -4.95 -6.14 10.24
C ILE A 21 -6.02 -5.11 10.55
N ASP A 22 -6.11 -4.71 11.80
CA ASP A 22 -7.03 -3.70 12.30
C ASP A 22 -6.36 -2.83 13.37
N LYS A 23 -7.08 -1.83 13.86
CA LYS A 23 -6.57 -0.91 14.85
C LYS A 23 -6.12 -1.61 16.14
N ASP A 24 -6.75 -2.71 16.53
CA ASP A 24 -6.51 -3.37 17.82
C ASP A 24 -5.20 -4.17 17.81
N ASN A 25 -4.85 -4.77 16.67
CA ASN A 25 -3.64 -5.60 16.54
C ASN A 25 -2.47 -4.87 15.86
N PHE A 26 -2.68 -3.69 15.29
CA PHE A 26 -1.67 -3.00 14.49
C PHE A 26 -0.43 -2.59 15.29
N LYS A 27 -0.56 -2.19 16.55
CA LYS A 27 0.59 -1.91 17.42
C LYS A 27 1.51 -3.13 17.59
N GLN A 28 0.91 -4.31 17.74
CA GLN A 28 1.69 -5.55 17.86
C GLN A 28 2.40 -5.88 16.55
N LEU A 29 1.71 -5.66 15.42
CA LEU A 29 2.31 -5.82 14.10
C LEU A 29 3.50 -4.87 13.91
N LEU A 30 3.35 -3.59 14.20
CA LEU A 30 4.42 -2.59 14.08
C LEU A 30 5.69 -3.02 14.81
N LYS A 31 5.57 -3.48 16.07
CA LYS A 31 6.71 -4.00 16.84
C LYS A 31 7.36 -5.22 16.17
N LYS A 32 6.54 -6.14 15.63
CA LYS A 32 7.06 -7.35 14.94
C LYS A 32 7.78 -7.04 13.64
N ILE A 33 7.38 -6.00 12.92
CA ILE A 33 8.01 -5.58 11.66
C ILE A 33 9.10 -4.52 11.85
N GLY A 34 9.52 -4.30 13.12
CA GLY A 34 10.71 -3.52 13.46
C GLY A 34 10.48 -2.01 13.63
N PHE A 35 9.25 -1.57 13.87
CA PHE A 35 9.01 -0.20 14.33
C PHE A 35 9.36 -0.07 15.81
N THR A 36 9.97 1.05 16.18
CA THR A 36 10.31 1.43 17.56
C THR A 36 9.40 2.55 18.04
N GLU A 37 8.99 2.49 19.29
CA GLU A 37 8.21 3.55 19.93
C GLU A 37 9.16 4.62 20.44
N GLU A 38 9.35 5.72 19.69
CA GLU A 38 10.24 6.83 20.05
C GLU A 38 9.63 7.74 21.12
N HIS A 39 8.33 7.99 21.00
CA HIS A 39 7.53 8.73 21.96
C HIS A 39 6.25 7.97 22.29
N LYS A 40 5.61 8.28 23.40
CA LYS A 40 4.36 7.62 23.81
C LYS A 40 3.35 7.59 22.66
N ASN A 41 3.04 6.37 22.19
CA ASN A 41 2.13 6.10 21.07
C ASN A 41 2.61 6.63 19.68
N VAL A 42 3.89 6.92 19.49
CA VAL A 42 4.47 7.27 18.19
C VAL A 42 5.50 6.22 17.81
N PHE A 43 5.24 5.50 16.76
CA PHE A 43 6.07 4.39 16.25
C PHE A 43 6.74 4.81 14.96
N THR A 44 8.06 4.61 14.86
CA THR A 44 8.84 4.99 13.69
C THR A 44 9.70 3.82 13.19
N LYS A 45 10.00 3.83 11.90
CA LYS A 45 10.98 2.96 11.27
C LYS A 45 11.66 3.67 10.12
N SER A 46 12.99 3.67 10.14
CA SER A 46 13.84 4.19 9.05
C SER A 46 14.24 3.07 8.09
N PHE A 47 14.38 3.39 6.81
CA PHE A 47 14.78 2.46 5.76
C PHE A 47 16.05 2.98 5.07
N GLY A 48 17.08 2.13 5.02
CA GLY A 48 18.38 2.48 4.46
C GLY A 48 19.12 3.55 5.25
N SER A 49 20.10 4.20 4.59
CA SER A 49 20.94 5.24 5.19
C SER A 49 20.39 6.66 5.01
N LEU A 50 19.30 6.84 4.30
CA LEU A 50 18.70 8.15 4.04
C LEU A 50 17.79 8.55 5.22
N ALA A 51 18.15 9.62 5.91
CA ALA A 51 17.40 10.15 7.05
C ALA A 51 15.93 10.51 6.73
N GLU A 52 15.60 10.68 5.45
CA GLU A 52 14.27 11.07 4.99
C GLU A 52 13.34 9.89 4.67
N CYS A 53 13.87 8.66 4.63
CA CYS A 53 13.06 7.48 4.36
C CYS A 53 12.56 6.87 5.66
N VAL A 54 11.61 7.56 6.31
CA VAL A 54 11.03 7.17 7.59
C VAL A 54 9.53 6.98 7.46
N MET A 55 9.01 5.87 7.95
CA MET A 55 7.59 5.67 8.15
C MET A 55 7.25 5.90 9.62
N THR A 56 6.14 6.59 9.89
CA THR A 56 5.68 6.89 11.24
C THR A 56 4.21 6.58 11.40
N VAL A 57 3.84 6.05 12.56
CA VAL A 57 2.45 5.90 12.99
C VAL A 57 2.27 6.74 14.27
N ASP A 58 1.51 7.81 14.15
CA ASP A 58 1.14 8.66 15.28
C ASP A 58 -0.25 8.26 15.80
N TRP A 59 -0.27 7.48 16.86
CA TRP A 59 -1.52 7.00 17.46
C TRP A 59 -2.32 8.09 18.16
N ASN A 60 -1.63 9.16 18.61
CA ASN A 60 -2.29 10.26 19.31
C ASN A 60 -3.13 11.09 18.33
N LYS A 61 -2.66 11.19 17.08
CA LYS A 61 -3.35 11.91 16.00
C LYS A 61 -4.18 10.99 15.09
N GLY A 62 -3.96 9.68 15.14
CA GLY A 62 -4.57 8.74 14.21
C GLY A 62 -4.02 8.86 12.79
N GLU A 63 -2.71 9.10 12.66
CA GLU A 63 -2.05 9.36 11.39
C GLU A 63 -1.10 8.22 10.98
N LEU A 64 -1.11 7.90 9.68
CA LEU A 64 -0.15 7.06 8.98
C LEU A 64 0.71 7.97 8.11
N ILE A 65 2.00 8.10 8.44
CA ILE A 65 2.92 9.02 7.79
C ILE A 65 3.93 8.22 6.98
N TYR A 66 3.93 8.46 5.69
CA TYR A 66 4.84 7.85 4.72
C TYR A 66 6.10 8.70 4.53
N PRO A 67 7.22 8.14 4.00
CA PRO A 67 8.39 8.93 3.63
C PRO A 67 8.02 10.10 2.71
N THR A 68 8.69 11.23 2.87
CA THR A 68 8.38 12.47 2.15
C THR A 68 8.48 12.35 0.63
N ALA A 69 9.32 11.43 0.14
CA ALA A 69 9.49 11.18 -1.29
C ALA A 69 8.39 10.31 -1.91
N VAL A 70 7.53 9.65 -1.10
CA VAL A 70 6.36 8.92 -1.60
C VAL A 70 5.35 9.92 -2.13
N LYS A 71 4.95 9.76 -3.40
CA LYS A 71 3.90 10.60 -3.99
C LYS A 71 2.53 10.15 -3.51
N ILE A 72 1.77 11.05 -2.89
CA ILE A 72 0.43 10.78 -2.34
C ILE A 72 -0.58 11.68 -3.02
N ASN A 73 -1.50 11.10 -3.82
CA ASN A 73 -2.50 11.86 -4.55
C ASN A 73 -3.76 12.15 -3.72
N ASP A 74 -4.02 11.33 -2.70
CA ASP A 74 -5.18 11.48 -1.82
C ASP A 74 -4.79 11.07 -0.39
N LYS A 75 -5.03 11.96 0.58
CA LYS A 75 -4.68 11.72 1.99
C LYS A 75 -5.64 10.79 2.74
N THR A 76 -6.66 10.25 2.07
CA THR A 76 -7.59 9.28 2.68
C THR A 76 -6.90 8.01 3.17
N THR A 77 -5.73 7.68 2.62
CA THR A 77 -4.89 6.55 3.06
C THR A 77 -3.97 6.88 4.23
N CYS A 78 -3.92 8.14 4.69
CA CYS A 78 -2.99 8.62 5.73
C CYS A 78 -3.60 8.65 7.14
N ASN A 79 -4.72 7.99 7.39
CA ASN A 79 -5.42 8.03 8.66
C ASN A 79 -5.95 6.65 9.08
N PHE A 80 -6.60 6.57 10.24
CA PHE A 80 -7.14 5.34 10.82
C PHE A 80 -8.62 5.10 10.50
N GLU A 81 -9.22 5.84 9.58
CA GLU A 81 -10.66 5.77 9.31
C GLU A 81 -11.08 4.44 8.68
N LYS A 82 -10.22 3.87 7.81
CA LYS A 82 -10.50 2.62 7.12
C LYS A 82 -9.49 1.53 7.53
N PRO A 83 -9.94 0.31 7.82
CA PRO A 83 -9.03 -0.80 8.08
C PRO A 83 -8.06 -1.08 6.92
N GLU A 84 -8.47 -0.82 5.68
CA GLU A 84 -7.65 -0.97 4.48
C GLU A 84 -6.41 -0.09 4.50
N ASN A 85 -6.46 1.10 5.17
CA ASN A 85 -5.32 2.00 5.28
C ASN A 85 -4.13 1.36 6.00
N PHE A 86 -4.38 0.49 7.00
CA PHE A 86 -3.33 -0.27 7.67
C PHE A 86 -2.69 -1.31 6.74
N VAL A 87 -3.47 -1.89 5.81
CA VAL A 87 -2.97 -2.83 4.80
C VAL A 87 -2.10 -2.10 3.79
N VAL A 88 -2.53 -0.91 3.33
CA VAL A 88 -1.72 -0.05 2.43
C VAL A 88 -0.41 0.34 3.11
N PHE A 89 -0.45 0.76 4.36
CA PHE A 89 0.75 1.14 5.12
C PHE A 89 1.73 -0.03 5.24
N GLU A 90 1.25 -1.21 5.56
CA GLU A 90 2.07 -2.42 5.66
C GLU A 90 2.61 -2.85 4.29
N CYS A 91 1.84 -2.69 3.21
CA CYS A 91 2.30 -2.92 1.85
C CYS A 91 3.49 -2.03 1.49
N VAL A 92 3.40 -0.72 1.75
CA VAL A 92 4.51 0.22 1.52
C VAL A 92 5.74 -0.15 2.36
N HIS A 93 5.55 -0.51 3.63
CA HIS A 93 6.63 -1.01 4.49
C HIS A 93 7.38 -2.17 3.82
N ARG A 94 6.66 -3.16 3.27
CA ARG A 94 7.29 -4.31 2.57
C ARG A 94 8.03 -3.93 1.31
N LEU A 95 7.50 -2.98 0.55
CA LEU A 95 8.18 -2.49 -0.65
C LEU A 95 9.52 -1.86 -0.27
N LEU A 96 9.55 -1.00 0.76
CA LEU A 96 10.78 -0.39 1.26
C LEU A 96 11.77 -1.42 1.82
N GLU A 97 11.29 -2.43 2.57
CA GLU A 97 12.12 -3.56 3.04
C GLU A 97 12.73 -4.38 1.90
N LYS A 98 12.05 -4.47 0.76
CA LYS A 98 12.55 -5.14 -0.45
C LYS A 98 13.49 -4.28 -1.28
N GLY A 99 13.76 -3.05 -0.85
CA GLY A 99 14.69 -2.14 -1.52
C GLY A 99 14.05 -1.27 -2.61
N TYR A 100 12.72 -1.26 -2.77
CA TYR A 100 12.08 -0.27 -3.62
C TYR A 100 12.27 1.11 -3.00
N ARG A 101 12.64 2.10 -3.81
CA ARG A 101 12.90 3.45 -3.33
C ARG A 101 11.61 4.23 -3.15
N SER A 102 11.53 5.04 -2.10
CA SER A 102 10.33 5.80 -1.76
C SER A 102 9.85 6.75 -2.86
N GLU A 103 10.77 7.36 -3.61
CA GLU A 103 10.47 8.25 -4.73
C GLU A 103 9.85 7.55 -5.96
N HIS A 104 9.91 6.22 -6.00
CA HIS A 104 9.29 5.39 -7.05
C HIS A 104 7.93 4.83 -6.63
N ILE A 105 7.43 5.20 -5.45
CA ILE A 105 6.14 4.75 -4.93
C ILE A 105 5.12 5.87 -5.04
N GLU A 106 3.99 5.57 -5.65
CA GLU A 106 2.84 6.48 -5.76
C GLU A 106 1.60 5.84 -5.13
N LEU A 107 0.94 6.57 -4.22
CA LEU A 107 -0.29 6.15 -3.57
C LEU A 107 -1.49 6.84 -4.17
N GLU A 108 -2.62 6.12 -4.22
CA GLU A 108 -3.90 6.66 -4.63
C GLU A 108 -3.87 7.22 -6.08
N LYS A 109 -3.11 6.54 -6.98
CA LYS A 109 -3.05 6.94 -8.38
C LYS A 109 -4.41 6.86 -9.03
N ARG A 110 -4.78 7.94 -9.74
CA ARG A 110 -6.01 8.03 -10.52
C ARG A 110 -5.70 8.11 -12.01
N TRP A 111 -6.51 7.47 -12.81
CA TRP A 111 -6.52 7.62 -14.26
C TRP A 111 -7.72 8.47 -14.69
N ASN A 112 -7.50 9.39 -15.61
CA ASN A 112 -8.57 10.17 -16.23
C ASN A 112 -9.18 9.35 -17.38
N LEU A 113 -10.38 8.84 -17.19
CA LEU A 113 -11.17 8.17 -18.23
C LEU A 113 -12.07 9.20 -18.93
N GLY A 114 -11.54 9.97 -19.91
CA GLY A 114 -12.38 10.85 -20.73
C GLY A 114 -13.34 11.78 -19.97
N HIS A 115 -14.22 12.46 -20.69
CA HIS A 115 -15.03 13.56 -20.12
C HIS A 115 -16.09 13.17 -19.09
N ASP A 116 -16.48 11.89 -18.95
CA ASP A 116 -17.63 11.51 -18.11
C ASP A 116 -17.44 10.30 -17.19
N ALA A 117 -16.29 9.63 -17.19
CA ALA A 117 -16.06 8.47 -16.33
C ALA A 117 -15.05 8.79 -15.22
N LYS A 118 -15.45 8.58 -13.97
CA LYS A 118 -14.50 8.56 -12.84
C LYS A 118 -13.55 7.39 -13.05
N GLY A 119 -12.31 7.69 -13.43
CA GLY A 119 -11.25 6.70 -13.55
C GLY A 119 -11.06 5.89 -12.28
N GLY A 120 -10.59 4.66 -12.41
CA GLY A 120 -10.23 3.84 -11.27
C GLY A 120 -9.11 4.50 -10.44
N LYS A 121 -8.97 4.05 -9.20
CA LYS A 121 -7.94 4.51 -8.28
C LYS A 121 -7.21 3.29 -7.74
N ALA A 122 -5.91 3.15 -8.01
CA ALA A 122 -5.09 2.10 -7.42
C ALA A 122 -4.47 2.56 -6.11
N ASP A 123 -4.41 1.67 -5.13
CA ASP A 123 -3.90 1.98 -3.81
C ASP A 123 -2.39 2.27 -3.84
N VAL A 124 -1.61 1.41 -4.52
CA VAL A 124 -0.14 1.55 -4.61
C VAL A 124 0.33 1.27 -6.03
N CYS A 125 1.13 2.16 -6.58
CA CYS A 125 1.87 1.98 -7.83
C CYS A 125 3.37 2.11 -7.58
N VAL A 126 4.17 1.30 -8.28
CA VAL A 126 5.64 1.36 -8.22
C VAL A 126 6.19 1.53 -9.62
N TYR A 127 7.13 2.45 -9.76
CA TYR A 127 7.77 2.79 -11.03
C TYR A 127 9.22 2.30 -11.10
N ASP A 128 9.76 2.29 -12.31
CA ASP A 128 11.17 2.05 -12.57
C ASP A 128 12.04 3.20 -12.05
N GLU A 129 13.37 3.02 -12.13
CA GLU A 129 14.35 4.02 -11.68
C GLU A 129 14.20 5.39 -12.36
N ASN A 130 13.64 5.42 -13.57
CA ASN A 130 13.43 6.65 -14.32
C ASN A 130 12.07 7.30 -14.03
N GLY A 131 11.22 6.65 -13.24
CA GLY A 131 9.86 7.09 -12.93
C GLY A 131 8.91 7.10 -14.12
N LYS A 132 9.27 6.40 -15.22
CA LYS A 132 8.51 6.41 -16.48
C LYS A 132 7.65 5.16 -16.68
N ASN A 133 8.19 3.99 -16.35
CA ASN A 133 7.48 2.75 -16.55
C ASN A 133 6.93 2.24 -15.22
N MET A 134 5.64 1.95 -15.21
CA MET A 134 5.02 1.33 -14.06
C MET A 134 5.40 -0.16 -13.99
N LEU A 135 6.00 -0.57 -12.89
CA LEU A 135 6.42 -1.94 -12.63
C LEU A 135 5.35 -2.75 -11.91
N LEU A 136 4.65 -2.13 -10.95
CA LEU A 136 3.63 -2.79 -10.13
C LEU A 136 2.40 -1.91 -9.99
N ILE A 137 1.23 -2.54 -10.04
CA ILE A 137 -0.05 -1.99 -9.60
C ILE A 137 -0.56 -2.90 -8.50
N ILE A 138 -0.87 -2.35 -7.34
CA ILE A 138 -1.31 -3.11 -6.18
C ILE A 138 -2.63 -2.54 -5.69
N GLU A 139 -3.60 -3.42 -5.54
CA GLU A 139 -4.89 -3.15 -4.90
C GLU A 139 -4.89 -3.85 -3.54
N CYS A 140 -5.07 -3.11 -2.48
CA CYS A 140 -5.11 -3.60 -1.12
C CYS A 140 -6.55 -3.92 -0.69
N LYS A 141 -6.73 -5.04 -0.03
CA LYS A 141 -8.04 -5.41 0.54
C LYS A 141 -7.85 -5.97 1.94
N THR A 142 -8.76 -5.63 2.84
CA THR A 142 -8.81 -6.29 4.14
C THR A 142 -9.17 -7.75 3.97
N ALA A 143 -8.58 -8.62 4.80
CA ALA A 143 -8.90 -10.04 4.79
C ALA A 143 -10.38 -10.31 5.07
N GLY A 144 -10.93 -11.37 4.48
CA GLY A 144 -12.32 -11.78 4.63
C GLY A 144 -13.16 -11.49 3.39
N LYS A 145 -14.45 -11.20 3.55
CA LYS A 145 -15.42 -11.11 2.45
C LYS A 145 -15.03 -10.17 1.31
N GLU A 146 -14.43 -9.03 1.62
CA GLU A 146 -14.00 -8.05 0.60
C GLU A 146 -12.85 -8.60 -0.25
N TYR A 147 -11.87 -9.24 0.39
CA TYR A 147 -10.79 -9.93 -0.31
C TYR A 147 -11.31 -11.07 -1.18
N ASP A 148 -12.16 -11.93 -0.63
CA ASP A 148 -12.71 -13.09 -1.35
C ASP A 148 -13.53 -12.64 -2.57
N LYS A 149 -14.32 -11.58 -2.42
CA LYS A 149 -15.08 -10.97 -3.52
C LYS A 149 -14.15 -10.41 -4.60
N ALA A 150 -13.14 -9.63 -4.20
CA ALA A 150 -12.18 -9.05 -5.13
C ALA A 150 -11.40 -10.14 -5.89
N LEU A 151 -10.99 -11.21 -5.19
CA LEU A 151 -10.31 -12.35 -5.80
C LEU A 151 -11.20 -13.11 -6.79
N LYS A 152 -12.48 -13.24 -6.50
CA LYS A 152 -13.44 -13.87 -7.42
C LYS A 152 -13.57 -13.05 -8.72
N ILE A 153 -13.83 -11.75 -8.60
CA ILE A 153 -13.95 -10.84 -9.75
C ILE A 153 -12.65 -10.82 -10.56
N LEU A 154 -11.49 -10.81 -9.89
CA LEU A 154 -10.20 -10.87 -10.56
C LEU A 154 -10.03 -12.13 -11.43
N LYS A 155 -10.50 -13.27 -10.94
CA LYS A 155 -10.43 -14.56 -11.68
C LYS A 155 -11.40 -14.63 -12.86
N GLU A 156 -12.54 -13.96 -12.76
CA GLU A 156 -13.60 -14.00 -13.79
C GLU A 156 -13.31 -13.04 -14.95
N ASP A 157 -12.92 -11.80 -14.66
CA ASP A 157 -12.76 -10.74 -15.68
C ASP A 157 -11.54 -9.83 -15.49
N GLY A 158 -10.61 -10.20 -14.58
CA GLY A 158 -9.41 -9.41 -14.27
C GLY A 158 -9.66 -8.25 -13.30
N GLY A 159 -10.91 -7.93 -12.99
CA GLY A 159 -11.31 -6.95 -11.99
C GLY A 159 -10.69 -5.55 -12.18
N GLN A 160 -10.56 -4.81 -11.07
CA GLN A 160 -10.02 -3.46 -11.06
C GLN A 160 -8.58 -3.39 -11.61
N LEU A 161 -7.73 -4.36 -11.25
CA LEU A 161 -6.33 -4.37 -11.66
C LEU A 161 -6.15 -4.46 -13.17
N PHE A 162 -6.99 -5.26 -13.85
CA PHE A 162 -6.96 -5.35 -15.31
C PHE A 162 -7.39 -4.04 -15.95
N SER A 163 -8.41 -3.38 -15.41
CA SER A 163 -8.85 -2.07 -15.87
C SER A 163 -7.75 -1.02 -15.73
N TYR A 164 -7.02 -1.00 -14.62
CA TYR A 164 -5.91 -0.06 -14.42
C TYR A 164 -4.75 -0.32 -15.38
N TRP A 165 -4.42 -1.59 -15.60
CA TRP A 165 -3.38 -1.97 -16.54
C TRP A 165 -3.72 -1.56 -17.99
N GLN A 166 -4.98 -1.73 -18.41
CA GLN A 166 -5.44 -1.25 -19.72
C GLN A 166 -5.32 0.27 -19.84
N GLN A 167 -5.69 1.00 -18.81
CA GLN A 167 -5.60 2.47 -18.78
C GLN A 167 -4.16 2.96 -18.88
N GLU A 168 -3.23 2.34 -18.14
CA GLU A 168 -1.81 2.68 -18.19
C GLU A 168 -1.20 2.46 -19.58
N ARG A 169 -1.64 1.45 -20.31
CA ARG A 169 -1.16 1.18 -21.69
C ARG A 169 -1.74 2.10 -22.75
N SER A 170 -2.83 2.76 -22.47
CA SER A 170 -3.50 3.68 -23.40
C SER A 170 -3.06 5.14 -23.25
N THR A 171 -2.20 5.43 -22.26
CA THR A 171 -1.61 6.74 -22.01
C THR A 171 -0.23 6.82 -22.61
#